data_74cf4bdc36d2578cece176750890ce76
#
_entry.id   74cf4bdc36d2578cece176750890ce76
#
_cell.length_a   1.000
_cell.length_b   1.000
_cell.length_c   1.000
_cell.angle_alpha   90.00
_cell.angle_beta   90.00
_cell.angle_gamma   90.00
#
_symmetry.space_group_name_H-M   'P 1'
#
loop_
_entity.id
_entity.type
_entity.pdbx_description
1 polymer ?
#
loop_
_entity_poly.entity_id
_entity_poly.type
_entity_poly.pdbx_seq_one_letter_code
_entity_poly.pdbx_strand_id
1 'polypeptide(L)'
;CAICVLVYFIFALVTGIEPIATVIACALLCIFLCIFIFLTLNPDSVRSQYTEETLSVASAMLEDIKGGLTQESARLVCRRILPETRAMTVAITDEGNVLACAGEFEEKLLPDSPIHTLATRYVIEHGIVQSFNRMVDVVGSDGSHNQVPAGIIAPIKVGDRTVGTLKFYYKTPRAVDRTQYALASGFAEILSTQLAIHELEVQKELTARAEVRALQAQINPHF
;
A
#
# COMPACT_ATOMS: atom_id res chain seq x y z
N CYS A 1 -41.37 18.25 -12.41
CA CYS A 1 -41.85 16.88 -12.70
C CYS A 1 -43.19 16.83 -13.40
N ALA A 2 -44.29 17.51 -12.90
CA ALA A 2 -45.62 17.44 -13.52
C ALA A 2 -45.66 17.97 -14.97
N ILE A 3 -44.94 19.06 -15.28
CA ILE A 3 -44.85 19.66 -16.61
C ILE A 3 -44.19 18.71 -17.62
N CYS A 4 -43.10 18.02 -17.23
CA CYS A 4 -42.43 17.05 -18.10
C CYS A 4 -43.29 15.83 -18.41
N VAL A 5 -44.09 15.36 -17.45
CA VAL A 5 -45.02 14.26 -17.64
C VAL A 5 -46.15 14.69 -18.58
N LEU A 6 -46.66 15.92 -18.44
CA LEU A 6 -47.72 16.46 -19.30
C LEU A 6 -47.24 16.63 -20.75
N VAL A 7 -46.06 17.22 -20.96
CA VAL A 7 -45.44 17.40 -22.29
C VAL A 7 -45.20 16.04 -22.95
N TYR A 8 -44.72 15.07 -22.18
CA TYR A 8 -44.47 13.73 -22.67
C TYR A 8 -45.80 12.99 -23.05
N PHE A 9 -46.83 13.15 -22.24
CA PHE A 9 -48.15 12.56 -22.53
C PHE A 9 -48.79 13.13 -23.83
N ILE A 10 -48.60 14.45 -24.05
CA ILE A 10 -49.05 15.12 -25.28
C ILE A 10 -48.22 14.62 -26.47
N PHE A 11 -46.90 14.44 -26.32
CA PHE A 11 -46.03 13.91 -27.37
C PHE A 11 -46.36 12.44 -27.73
N ALA A 12 -46.64 11.60 -26.74
CA ALA A 12 -47.04 10.22 -26.93
C ALA A 12 -48.40 10.10 -27.66
N LEU A 13 -49.33 10.99 -27.36
CA LEU A 13 -50.64 11.06 -28.01
C LEU A 13 -50.56 11.46 -29.49
N VAL A 14 -49.60 12.33 -29.82
CA VAL A 14 -49.37 12.81 -31.20
C VAL A 14 -48.60 11.76 -32.05
N THR A 15 -47.70 10.98 -31.43
CA THR A 15 -46.83 10.00 -32.13
C THR A 15 -47.44 8.61 -32.25
N GLY A 16 -48.60 8.32 -31.62
CA GLY A 16 -49.27 7.02 -31.70
C GLY A 16 -48.52 5.87 -31.05
N ILE A 17 -47.55 6.17 -30.14
CA ILE A 17 -46.79 5.15 -29.42
C ILE A 17 -47.69 4.55 -28.31
N GLU A 18 -47.64 3.23 -28.15
CA GLU A 18 -48.44 2.54 -27.14
C GLU A 18 -48.23 3.11 -25.72
N PRO A 19 -49.26 3.49 -24.97
CA PRO A 19 -49.13 4.16 -23.66
C PRO A 19 -48.40 3.30 -22.63
N ILE A 20 -48.45 1.99 -22.77
CA ILE A 20 -47.73 1.07 -21.86
C ILE A 20 -46.25 1.15 -22.04
N ALA A 21 -45.73 1.19 -23.27
CA ALA A 21 -44.30 1.31 -23.55
C ALA A 21 -43.73 2.62 -23.02
N THR A 22 -44.48 3.70 -23.09
CA THR A 22 -44.09 5.02 -22.61
C THR A 22 -44.02 5.09 -21.08
N VAL A 23 -44.97 4.48 -20.38
CA VAL A 23 -44.98 4.40 -18.91
C VAL A 23 -43.75 3.59 -18.41
N ILE A 24 -43.44 2.48 -19.09
CA ILE A 24 -42.25 1.65 -18.75
C ILE A 24 -40.95 2.43 -18.97
N ALA A 25 -40.81 3.16 -20.09
CA ALA A 25 -39.64 3.98 -20.37
C ALA A 25 -39.46 5.10 -19.34
N CYS A 26 -40.52 5.79 -18.93
CA CYS A 26 -40.50 6.80 -17.88
C CYS A 26 -40.12 6.20 -16.52
N ALA A 27 -40.62 5.05 -16.15
CA ALA A 27 -40.31 4.36 -14.91
C ALA A 27 -38.80 3.97 -14.87
N LEU A 28 -38.27 3.42 -15.96
CA LEU A 28 -36.84 3.07 -16.08
C LEU A 28 -35.93 4.32 -16.00
N LEU A 29 -36.34 5.42 -16.64
CA LEU A 29 -35.62 6.68 -16.61
C LEU A 29 -35.60 7.29 -15.19
N CYS A 30 -36.73 7.24 -14.48
CA CYS A 30 -36.80 7.67 -13.08
C CYS A 30 -35.94 6.81 -12.16
N ILE A 31 -35.94 5.49 -12.33
CA ILE A 31 -35.06 4.58 -11.57
C ILE A 31 -33.60 4.89 -11.86
N PHE A 32 -33.25 5.06 -13.13
CA PHE A 32 -31.87 5.44 -13.51
C PHE A 32 -31.44 6.77 -12.92
N LEU A 33 -32.28 7.80 -12.97
CA LEU A 33 -32.05 9.10 -12.35
C LEU A 33 -31.91 8.99 -10.83
N CYS A 34 -32.77 8.21 -10.16
CA CYS A 34 -32.65 7.98 -8.72
C CYS A 34 -31.33 7.30 -8.36
N ILE A 35 -30.93 6.27 -9.10
CA ILE A 35 -29.64 5.59 -8.90
C ILE A 35 -28.47 6.56 -9.16
N PHE A 36 -28.55 7.33 -10.25
CA PHE A 36 -27.52 8.33 -10.58
C PHE A 36 -27.39 9.42 -9.51
N ILE A 37 -28.51 9.96 -9.03
CA ILE A 37 -28.54 10.93 -7.94
C ILE A 37 -28.01 10.31 -6.64
N PHE A 38 -28.42 9.08 -6.32
CA PHE A 38 -27.93 8.37 -5.14
C PHE A 38 -26.39 8.18 -5.19
N LEU A 39 -25.86 7.75 -6.32
CA LEU A 39 -24.40 7.56 -6.50
C LEU A 39 -23.62 8.89 -6.50
N THR A 40 -24.24 9.98 -6.99
CA THR A 40 -23.58 11.31 -7.01
C THR A 40 -23.68 12.04 -5.67
N LEU A 41 -24.78 11.86 -4.92
CA LEU A 41 -24.98 12.50 -3.61
C LEU A 41 -24.33 11.73 -2.45
N ASN A 42 -24.04 10.42 -2.62
CA ASN A 42 -23.38 9.59 -1.62
C ASN A 42 -22.02 9.05 -2.10
N PRO A 43 -21.10 9.90 -2.62
CA PRO A 43 -19.75 9.45 -2.96
C PRO A 43 -18.97 9.01 -1.71
N ASP A 44 -19.37 9.50 -0.53
CA ASP A 44 -18.65 9.31 0.72
C ASP A 44 -18.88 7.92 1.35
N SER A 45 -19.98 7.25 1.07
CA SER A 45 -20.26 5.93 1.66
C SER A 45 -19.36 4.82 1.09
N VAL A 46 -18.98 4.93 -0.19
CA VAL A 46 -18.03 3.98 -0.81
C VAL A 46 -16.58 4.40 -0.48
N ARG A 47 -16.32 5.71 -0.39
CA ARG A 47 -15.01 6.25 -0.07
C ARG A 47 -14.63 6.08 1.41
N SER A 48 -15.60 6.19 2.33
CA SER A 48 -15.35 6.07 3.76
C SER A 48 -14.96 4.65 4.16
N GLN A 49 -15.57 3.61 3.57
CA GLN A 49 -15.18 2.22 3.86
C GLN A 49 -13.74 1.93 3.45
N TYR A 50 -13.30 2.36 2.26
CA TYR A 50 -11.90 2.23 1.83
C TYR A 50 -10.94 3.02 2.72
N THR A 51 -11.37 4.18 3.21
CA THR A 51 -10.52 5.03 4.07
C THR A 51 -10.38 4.44 5.47
N GLU A 52 -11.46 3.91 6.07
CA GLU A 52 -11.42 3.27 7.39
C GLU A 52 -10.61 1.97 7.37
N GLU A 53 -10.76 1.17 6.33
CA GLU A 53 -10.03 -0.08 6.15
C GLU A 53 -8.52 0.18 5.97
N THR A 54 -8.15 1.12 5.10
CA THR A 54 -6.74 1.52 4.88
C THR A 54 -6.11 2.14 6.15
N LEU A 55 -6.86 2.96 6.91
CA LEU A 55 -6.41 3.51 8.18
C LEU A 55 -6.22 2.43 9.25
N SER A 56 -7.11 1.44 9.31
CA SER A 56 -7.00 0.30 10.19
C SER A 56 -5.73 -0.51 9.91
N VAL A 57 -5.45 -0.78 8.63
CA VAL A 57 -4.23 -1.47 8.19
C VAL A 57 -2.99 -0.66 8.55
N ALA A 58 -3.00 0.64 8.27
CA ALA A 58 -1.89 1.53 8.60
C ALA A 58 -1.61 1.54 10.11
N SER A 59 -2.66 1.64 10.95
CA SER A 59 -2.52 1.62 12.42
C SER A 59 -1.96 0.29 12.92
N ALA A 60 -2.42 -0.83 12.35
CA ALA A 60 -1.92 -2.15 12.71
C ALA A 60 -0.47 -2.38 12.27
N MET A 61 -0.06 -1.82 11.11
CA MET A 61 1.35 -1.83 10.68
C MET A 61 2.27 -1.09 11.64
N LEU A 62 1.82 0.05 12.18
CA LEU A 62 2.58 0.82 13.18
C LEU A 62 2.88 -0.03 14.43
N GLU A 63 1.92 -0.83 14.88
CA GLU A 63 2.13 -1.73 16.02
C GLU A 63 3.08 -2.87 15.66
N ASP A 64 2.94 -3.48 14.49
CA ASP A 64 3.78 -4.60 14.04
C ASP A 64 5.28 -4.20 13.95
N ILE A 65 5.59 -2.93 13.62
CA ILE A 65 6.97 -2.44 13.43
C ILE A 65 7.51 -1.60 14.59
N LYS A 66 6.78 -1.46 15.68
CA LYS A 66 7.17 -0.68 16.86
C LYS A 66 8.52 -1.08 17.45
N GLY A 67 8.87 -2.36 17.37
CA GLY A 67 10.17 -2.90 17.78
C GLY A 67 11.29 -2.79 16.74
N GLY A 68 11.09 -2.03 15.66
CA GLY A 68 12.04 -1.91 14.55
C GLY A 68 11.77 -2.89 13.41
N LEU A 69 12.57 -2.77 12.35
CA LEU A 69 12.47 -3.61 11.15
C LEU A 69 13.26 -4.91 11.33
N THR A 70 12.58 -5.94 11.81
CA THR A 70 13.09 -7.30 11.97
C THR A 70 12.46 -8.24 10.93
N GLN A 71 12.96 -9.46 10.77
CA GLN A 71 12.32 -10.47 9.91
C GLN A 71 10.88 -10.77 10.33
N GLU A 72 10.62 -10.81 11.63
CA GLU A 72 9.29 -11.10 12.16
C GLU A 72 8.31 -9.93 11.88
N SER A 73 8.70 -8.69 12.22
CA SER A 73 7.88 -7.51 11.94
C SER A 73 7.66 -7.32 10.44
N ALA A 74 8.68 -7.53 9.62
CA ALA A 74 8.57 -7.47 8.15
C ALA A 74 7.59 -8.51 7.61
N ARG A 75 7.59 -9.74 8.16
CA ARG A 75 6.64 -10.80 7.76
C ARG A 75 5.20 -10.44 8.10
N LEU A 76 4.96 -9.90 9.31
CA LEU A 76 3.62 -9.46 9.72
C LEU A 76 3.12 -8.35 8.80
N VAL A 77 3.95 -7.36 8.51
CA VAL A 77 3.64 -6.25 7.60
C VAL A 77 3.36 -6.76 6.18
N CYS A 78 4.19 -7.63 5.60
CA CYS A 78 3.94 -8.18 4.26
C CYS A 78 2.59 -8.90 4.17
N ARG A 79 2.24 -9.74 5.15
CA ARG A 79 0.97 -10.45 5.19
C ARG A 79 -0.23 -9.52 5.36
N ARG A 80 -0.06 -8.42 6.09
CA ARG A 80 -1.11 -7.42 6.30
C ARG A 80 -1.36 -6.56 5.07
N ILE A 81 -0.30 -6.16 4.36
CA ILE A 81 -0.40 -5.30 3.16
C ILE A 81 -0.89 -6.08 1.93
N LEU A 82 -0.53 -7.35 1.82
CA LEU A 82 -0.82 -8.14 0.61
C LEU A 82 -2.31 -8.11 0.20
N PRO A 83 -3.30 -8.34 1.09
CA PRO A 83 -4.71 -8.31 0.71
C PRO A 83 -5.22 -6.92 0.31
N GLU A 84 -4.57 -5.84 0.77
CA GLU A 84 -4.94 -4.46 0.47
C GLU A 84 -4.48 -3.99 -0.91
N THR A 85 -3.67 -4.79 -1.56
CA THR A 85 -3.08 -4.49 -2.86
C THR A 85 -3.48 -5.53 -3.90
N ARG A 86 -3.34 -5.20 -5.18
CA ARG A 86 -3.50 -6.18 -6.27
C ARG A 86 -2.20 -6.94 -6.54
N ALA A 87 -1.22 -6.85 -5.65
CA ALA A 87 0.05 -7.52 -5.81
C ALA A 87 -0.13 -9.03 -5.61
N MET A 88 0.58 -9.82 -6.41
CA MET A 88 0.70 -11.27 -6.20
C MET A 88 1.69 -11.61 -5.09
N THR A 89 2.60 -10.67 -4.82
CA THR A 89 3.65 -10.83 -3.80
C THR A 89 4.06 -9.46 -3.26
N VAL A 90 4.23 -9.39 -1.95
CA VAL A 90 4.83 -8.26 -1.24
C VAL A 90 6.10 -8.75 -0.56
N ALA A 91 7.18 -8.00 -0.66
CA ALA A 91 8.43 -8.31 0.01
C ALA A 91 9.05 -7.06 0.65
N ILE A 92 9.70 -7.25 1.78
CA ILE A 92 10.49 -6.22 2.47
C ILE A 92 11.94 -6.66 2.49
N THR A 93 12.85 -5.73 2.21
CA THR A 93 14.30 -5.96 2.29
C THR A 93 14.94 -4.92 3.21
N ASP A 94 16.09 -5.27 3.76
CA ASP A 94 17.03 -4.28 4.24
C ASP A 94 17.92 -3.76 3.09
N GLU A 95 19.10 -3.22 3.39
CA GLU A 95 20.04 -2.69 2.39
C GLU A 95 20.69 -3.80 1.53
N GLY A 96 20.74 -5.04 1.99
CA GLY A 96 21.45 -6.16 1.35
C GLY A 96 20.62 -7.40 1.08
N ASN A 97 19.63 -7.68 1.93
CA ASN A 97 18.94 -8.96 1.96
C ASN A 97 17.42 -8.82 2.02
N VAL A 98 16.73 -9.89 1.67
CA VAL A 98 15.29 -10.04 1.90
C VAL A 98 15.05 -10.28 3.39
N LEU A 99 14.20 -9.47 4.02
CA LEU A 99 13.77 -9.69 5.40
C LEU A 99 12.54 -10.62 5.46
N ALA A 100 11.57 -10.36 4.61
CA ALA A 100 10.36 -11.16 4.53
C ALA A 100 9.68 -11.03 3.16
N CYS A 101 8.88 -12.03 2.84
CA CYS A 101 8.04 -12.09 1.66
C CYS A 101 6.70 -12.72 2.02
N ALA A 102 5.62 -12.29 1.36
CA ALA A 102 4.30 -12.91 1.43
C ALA A 102 3.68 -12.99 0.04
N GLY A 103 2.95 -14.06 -0.26
CA GLY A 103 2.30 -14.29 -1.55
C GLY A 103 2.97 -15.37 -2.38
N GLU A 104 2.85 -15.30 -3.71
CA GLU A 104 3.28 -16.37 -4.62
C GLU A 104 4.80 -16.72 -4.55
N PHE A 105 5.62 -15.77 -4.10
CA PHE A 105 7.08 -15.99 -3.98
C PHE A 105 7.54 -16.20 -2.54
N GLU A 106 6.64 -16.47 -1.59
CA GLU A 106 6.99 -16.67 -0.18
C GLU A 106 8.00 -17.80 0.03
N GLU A 107 7.85 -18.90 -0.72
CA GLU A 107 8.77 -20.05 -0.66
C GLU A 107 10.08 -19.84 -1.46
N LYS A 108 10.12 -18.84 -2.33
CA LYS A 108 11.26 -18.57 -3.22
C LYS A 108 12.15 -17.43 -2.75
N LEU A 109 11.57 -16.43 -2.09
CA LEU A 109 12.29 -15.28 -1.54
C LEU A 109 12.39 -15.46 -0.03
N LEU A 110 13.26 -16.35 0.39
CA LEU A 110 13.48 -16.65 1.80
C LEU A 110 14.20 -15.48 2.51
N PRO A 111 14.00 -15.32 3.82
CA PRO A 111 14.79 -14.40 4.62
C PRO A 111 16.30 -14.62 4.45
N ASP A 112 17.07 -13.55 4.58
CA ASP A 112 18.53 -13.49 4.39
C ASP A 112 19.02 -13.76 2.95
N SER A 113 18.11 -13.94 1.97
CA SER A 113 18.49 -14.03 0.57
C SER A 113 19.01 -12.69 0.04
N PRO A 114 20.14 -12.65 -0.67
CA PRO A 114 20.71 -11.41 -1.15
C PRO A 114 19.84 -10.74 -2.23
N ILE A 115 19.91 -9.40 -2.29
CA ILE A 115 19.25 -8.61 -3.31
C ILE A 115 20.02 -8.69 -4.62
N HIS A 116 19.40 -9.23 -5.67
CA HIS A 116 20.03 -9.40 -6.99
C HIS A 116 19.59 -8.34 -8.02
N THR A 117 18.42 -7.71 -7.86
CA THR A 117 17.84 -6.83 -8.89
C THR A 117 18.44 -5.44 -8.89
N LEU A 118 18.88 -4.97 -10.07
CA LEU A 118 19.42 -3.61 -10.26
C LEU A 118 18.42 -2.53 -9.85
N ALA A 119 17.13 -2.76 -10.10
CA ALA A 119 16.07 -1.82 -9.72
C ALA A 119 16.01 -1.60 -8.21
N THR A 120 16.20 -2.64 -7.40
CA THR A 120 16.24 -2.51 -5.93
C THR A 120 17.47 -1.73 -5.48
N ARG A 121 18.64 -2.03 -6.02
CA ARG A 121 19.88 -1.28 -5.71
C ARG A 121 19.74 0.19 -6.05
N TYR A 122 19.15 0.49 -7.20
CA TYR A 122 18.88 1.87 -7.62
C TYR A 122 17.98 2.60 -6.61
N VAL A 123 16.91 1.95 -6.12
CA VAL A 123 16.02 2.52 -5.11
C VAL A 123 16.76 2.78 -3.79
N ILE A 124 17.63 1.86 -3.38
CA ILE A 124 18.46 2.03 -2.16
C ILE A 124 19.40 3.22 -2.29
N GLU A 125 20.09 3.33 -3.42
CA GLU A 125 21.08 4.40 -3.66
C GLU A 125 20.45 5.79 -3.80
N HIS A 126 19.30 5.88 -4.49
CA HIS A 126 18.72 7.17 -4.83
C HIS A 126 17.53 7.56 -3.95
N GLY A 127 16.98 6.62 -3.18
CA GLY A 127 15.83 6.86 -2.30
C GLY A 127 14.56 7.31 -3.01
N ILE A 128 14.32 6.87 -4.25
CA ILE A 128 13.15 7.21 -5.05
C ILE A 128 12.37 5.95 -5.43
N VAL A 129 11.03 6.08 -5.43
CA VAL A 129 10.16 4.98 -5.84
C VAL A 129 10.39 4.65 -7.31
N GLN A 130 10.57 3.37 -7.61
CA GLN A 130 10.67 2.86 -8.98
C GLN A 130 9.48 1.96 -9.30
N SER A 131 8.95 2.10 -10.51
CA SER A 131 7.99 1.15 -11.07
C SER A 131 8.51 0.61 -12.39
N PHE A 132 8.23 -0.65 -12.66
CA PHE A 132 8.56 -1.29 -13.93
C PHE A 132 7.34 -2.02 -14.48
N ASN A 133 7.22 -2.01 -15.81
CA ASN A 133 6.13 -2.64 -16.57
C ASN A 133 6.68 -3.56 -17.69
N ARG A 134 7.89 -4.07 -17.48
CA ARG A 134 8.57 -5.03 -18.37
C ARG A 134 9.04 -6.22 -17.55
N MET A 135 9.26 -7.35 -18.23
CA MET A 135 9.77 -8.56 -17.57
C MET A 135 11.09 -8.28 -16.86
N VAL A 136 11.10 -8.54 -15.58
CA VAL A 136 12.29 -8.47 -14.72
C VAL A 136 12.51 -9.85 -14.14
N ASP A 137 13.75 -10.28 -14.12
CA ASP A 137 14.15 -11.54 -13.53
C ASP A 137 14.39 -11.35 -12.03
N VAL A 138 13.61 -12.06 -11.22
CA VAL A 138 13.75 -12.11 -9.77
C VAL A 138 14.35 -13.45 -9.39
N VAL A 139 15.59 -13.45 -8.96
CA VAL A 139 16.30 -14.66 -8.55
C VAL A 139 15.84 -15.07 -7.15
N GLY A 140 15.36 -16.27 -7.03
CA GLY A 140 14.98 -16.89 -5.76
C GLY A 140 16.20 -17.33 -4.94
N SER A 141 15.99 -17.60 -3.66
CA SER A 141 17.01 -18.12 -2.74
C SER A 141 17.57 -19.50 -3.15
N ASP A 142 16.77 -20.26 -3.90
CA ASP A 142 17.14 -21.54 -4.49
C ASP A 142 17.87 -21.41 -5.84
N GLY A 143 18.16 -20.18 -6.29
CA GLY A 143 18.72 -19.89 -7.60
C GLY A 143 17.70 -19.93 -8.75
N SER A 144 16.42 -20.12 -8.46
CA SER A 144 15.37 -20.11 -9.49
C SER A 144 15.19 -18.72 -10.10
N HIS A 145 15.00 -18.67 -11.41
CA HIS A 145 14.71 -17.45 -12.16
C HIS A 145 13.21 -17.27 -12.33
N ASN A 146 12.65 -16.22 -11.72
CA ASN A 146 11.23 -15.92 -11.74
C ASN A 146 10.96 -14.67 -12.54
N GLN A 147 10.24 -14.80 -13.64
CA GLN A 147 9.90 -13.68 -14.52
C GLN A 147 8.71 -12.90 -13.95
N VAL A 148 8.93 -11.64 -13.59
CA VAL A 148 7.92 -10.72 -13.04
C VAL A 148 7.61 -9.64 -14.06
N PRO A 149 6.36 -9.56 -14.58
CA PRO A 149 6.03 -8.63 -15.67
C PRO A 149 5.90 -7.18 -15.23
N ALA A 150 5.63 -6.93 -13.92
CA ALA A 150 5.47 -5.58 -13.41
C ALA A 150 5.69 -5.51 -11.90
N GLY A 151 6.14 -4.37 -11.42
CA GLY A 151 6.32 -4.16 -9.99
C GLY A 151 6.51 -2.70 -9.61
N ILE A 152 6.40 -2.44 -8.31
CA ILE A 152 6.71 -1.17 -7.66
C ILE A 152 7.69 -1.46 -6.52
N ILE A 153 8.73 -0.66 -6.42
CA ILE A 153 9.74 -0.74 -5.37
C ILE A 153 9.80 0.63 -4.71
N ALA A 154 9.43 0.71 -3.45
CA ALA A 154 9.42 1.94 -2.67
C ALA A 154 10.52 1.91 -1.59
N PRO A 155 11.26 3.00 -1.39
CA PRO A 155 12.29 3.07 -0.35
C PRO A 155 11.66 3.19 1.03
N ILE A 156 12.23 2.51 2.01
CA ILE A 156 11.98 2.71 3.43
C ILE A 156 13.15 3.53 3.97
N LYS A 157 12.86 4.72 4.52
CA LYS A 157 13.89 5.69 4.90
C LYS A 157 13.88 5.99 6.39
N VAL A 158 15.04 6.29 6.91
CA VAL A 158 15.23 6.94 8.22
C VAL A 158 16.10 8.18 8.01
N GLY A 159 15.50 9.35 8.16
CA GLY A 159 16.10 10.60 7.68
C GLY A 159 16.32 10.58 6.17
N ASP A 160 17.56 10.87 5.74
CA ASP A 160 17.93 10.85 4.32
C ASP A 160 18.43 9.48 3.84
N ARG A 161 18.62 8.52 4.75
CA ARG A 161 19.16 7.20 4.44
C ARG A 161 18.05 6.21 4.11
N THR A 162 18.18 5.49 3.00
CA THR A 162 17.33 4.34 2.70
C THR A 162 17.84 3.12 3.47
N VAL A 163 17.03 2.61 4.40
CA VAL A 163 17.36 1.45 5.26
C VAL A 163 16.79 0.14 4.72
N GLY A 164 15.97 0.22 3.67
CA GLY A 164 15.36 -0.96 3.06
C GLY A 164 14.41 -0.60 1.94
N THR A 165 13.71 -1.59 1.42
CA THR A 165 12.70 -1.40 0.37
C THR A 165 11.45 -2.21 0.63
N LEU A 166 10.31 -1.65 0.27
CA LEU A 166 9.02 -2.32 0.17
C LEU A 166 8.72 -2.58 -1.31
N LYS A 167 8.52 -3.85 -1.68
CA LYS A 167 8.36 -4.31 -3.06
C LYS A 167 6.98 -4.92 -3.27
N PHE A 168 6.39 -4.59 -4.40
CA PHE A 168 5.12 -5.14 -4.88
C PHE A 168 5.33 -5.73 -6.27
N TYR A 169 4.99 -7.00 -6.43
CA TYR A 169 5.05 -7.70 -7.72
C TYR A 169 3.65 -8.01 -8.22
N TYR A 170 3.41 -7.79 -9.50
CA TYR A 170 2.09 -7.93 -10.12
C TYR A 170 2.12 -8.92 -11.28
N LYS A 171 1.00 -9.63 -11.50
CA LYS A 171 0.83 -10.59 -12.61
C LYS A 171 0.77 -9.93 -13.99
N THR A 172 0.38 -8.67 -14.05
CA THR A 172 0.22 -7.94 -15.30
C THR A 172 0.68 -6.50 -15.19
N PRO A 173 1.23 -5.90 -16.27
CA PRO A 173 1.60 -4.48 -16.27
C PRO A 173 0.44 -3.52 -16.02
N ARG A 174 -0.80 -3.91 -16.39
CA ARG A 174 -2.01 -3.10 -16.17
C ARG A 174 -2.37 -2.94 -14.69
N ALA A 175 -1.88 -3.84 -13.83
CA ALA A 175 -2.11 -3.74 -12.40
C ALA A 175 -1.30 -2.62 -11.73
N VAL A 176 -0.21 -2.16 -12.35
CA VAL A 176 0.59 -1.01 -11.89
C VAL A 176 -0.09 0.27 -12.35
N ASP A 177 -1.03 0.76 -11.56
CA ASP A 177 -1.75 2.01 -11.77
C ASP A 177 -1.38 3.07 -10.72
N ARG A 178 -1.97 4.26 -10.85
CA ARG A 178 -1.72 5.38 -9.92
C ARG A 178 -2.13 5.04 -8.48
N THR A 179 -3.17 4.24 -8.30
CA THR A 179 -3.67 3.82 -6.99
C THR A 179 -2.66 2.90 -6.32
N GLN A 180 -2.16 1.89 -7.04
CA GLN A 180 -1.15 0.98 -6.51
C GLN A 180 0.18 1.69 -6.22
N TYR A 181 0.56 2.66 -7.07
CA TYR A 181 1.74 3.49 -6.80
C TYR A 181 1.58 4.33 -5.53
N ALA A 182 0.41 4.95 -5.33
CA ALA A 182 0.11 5.74 -4.14
C ALA A 182 0.07 4.87 -2.87
N LEU A 183 -0.52 3.67 -2.93
CA LEU A 183 -0.52 2.71 -1.83
C LEU A 183 0.89 2.27 -1.46
N ALA A 184 1.70 1.88 -2.46
CA ALA A 184 3.09 1.45 -2.23
C ALA A 184 3.93 2.55 -1.58
N SER A 185 3.79 3.79 -2.08
CA SER A 185 4.48 4.96 -1.53
C SER A 185 3.99 5.28 -0.11
N GLY A 186 2.68 5.26 0.12
CA GLY A 186 2.08 5.55 1.42
C GLY A 186 2.47 4.53 2.49
N PHE A 187 2.44 3.24 2.18
CA PHE A 187 2.90 2.21 3.11
C PHE A 187 4.39 2.33 3.43
N ALA A 188 5.23 2.62 2.43
CA ALA A 188 6.66 2.83 2.65
C ALA A 188 6.94 4.07 3.52
N GLU A 189 6.16 5.15 3.38
CA GLU A 189 6.25 6.35 4.19
C GLU A 189 5.83 6.09 5.65
N ILE A 190 4.77 5.31 5.87
CA ILE A 190 4.33 4.89 7.20
C ILE A 190 5.44 4.08 7.90
N LEU A 191 6.02 3.09 7.20
CA LEU A 191 7.13 2.29 7.71
C LEU A 191 8.35 3.17 8.05
N SER A 192 8.69 4.09 7.15
CA SER A 192 9.79 5.03 7.33
C SER A 192 9.62 5.90 8.58
N THR A 193 8.42 6.45 8.75
CA THR A 193 8.08 7.30 9.91
C THR A 193 8.21 6.52 11.21
N GLN A 194 7.67 5.30 11.27
CA GLN A 194 7.72 4.48 12.48
C GLN A 194 9.14 4.05 12.82
N LEU A 195 9.94 3.69 11.81
CA LEU A 195 11.36 3.35 12.03
C LEU A 195 12.16 4.56 12.53
N ALA A 196 11.89 5.76 12.02
CA ALA A 196 12.54 6.97 12.51
C ALA A 196 12.20 7.25 13.98
N ILE A 197 10.94 7.03 14.38
CA ILE A 197 10.50 7.15 15.78
C ILE A 197 11.25 6.12 16.64
N HIS A 198 11.28 4.87 16.23
CA HIS A 198 11.98 3.80 16.94
C HIS A 198 13.48 4.10 17.13
N GLU A 199 14.17 4.55 16.08
CA GLU A 199 15.59 4.92 16.17
C GLU A 199 15.83 6.07 17.14
N LEU A 200 14.95 7.08 17.14
CA LEU A 200 14.99 8.18 18.10
C LEU A 200 14.78 7.72 19.55
N GLU A 201 13.86 6.78 19.78
CA GLU A 201 13.63 6.19 21.11
C GLU A 201 14.85 5.43 21.61
N VAL A 202 15.46 4.60 20.75
CA VAL A 202 16.71 3.86 21.06
C VAL A 202 17.85 4.83 21.38
N GLN A 203 18.03 5.88 20.60
CA GLN A 203 19.06 6.89 20.85
C GLN A 203 18.86 7.60 22.18
N LYS A 204 17.63 8.00 22.52
CA LYS A 204 17.29 8.62 23.81
C LYS A 204 17.61 7.68 24.98
N GLU A 205 17.27 6.40 24.87
CA GLU A 205 17.56 5.42 25.90
C GLU A 205 19.06 5.22 26.11
N LEU A 206 19.84 5.13 25.01
CA LEU A 206 21.31 5.01 25.07
C LEU A 206 21.94 6.24 25.72
N THR A 207 21.49 7.45 25.38
CA THR A 207 21.95 8.70 25.97
C THR A 207 21.67 8.74 27.48
N ALA A 208 20.44 8.43 27.90
CA ALA A 208 20.07 8.39 29.31
C ALA A 208 20.90 7.38 30.11
N ARG A 209 21.14 6.18 29.54
CA ARG A 209 22.00 5.18 30.17
C ARG A 209 23.47 5.65 30.28
N ALA A 210 23.98 6.38 29.30
CA ALA A 210 25.34 6.93 29.33
C ALA A 210 25.47 8.02 30.40
N GLU A 211 24.46 8.90 30.54
CA GLU A 211 24.43 9.92 31.58
C GLU A 211 24.41 9.31 32.99
N VAL A 212 23.60 8.29 33.23
CA VAL A 212 23.54 7.57 34.51
C VAL A 212 24.89 6.96 34.83
N ARG A 213 25.56 6.32 33.86
CA ARG A 213 26.91 5.76 34.08
C ARG A 213 27.94 6.85 34.39
N ALA A 214 27.89 7.99 33.71
CA ALA A 214 28.80 9.11 33.97
C ALA A 214 28.64 9.67 35.39
N LEU A 215 27.38 9.84 35.83
CA LEU A 215 27.07 10.28 37.19
C LEU A 215 27.55 9.27 38.26
N GLN A 216 27.34 7.97 38.03
CA GLN A 216 27.83 6.91 38.92
C GLN A 216 29.36 6.92 39.06
N ALA A 217 30.07 7.14 37.93
CA ALA A 217 31.52 7.24 37.93
C ALA A 217 32.06 8.46 38.69
N GLN A 218 31.28 9.56 38.77
CA GLN A 218 31.60 10.74 39.54
C GLN A 218 31.39 10.55 41.05
N ILE A 219 30.40 9.74 41.42
CA ILE A 219 30.02 9.52 42.85
C ILE A 219 30.98 8.51 43.51
N ASN A 220 31.61 7.62 42.74
CA ASN A 220 32.46 6.54 43.27
C ASN A 220 33.92 6.59 42.74
N PRO A 221 34.70 7.65 43.00
CA PRO A 221 36.10 7.73 42.54
C PRO A 221 37.08 6.93 43.39
N HIS A 222 36.68 6.38 44.55
CA HIS A 222 37.54 5.66 45.45
C HIS A 222 36.83 4.64 46.34
N PHE A 223 36.69 3.40 45.84
CA PHE A 223 36.71 2.21 46.69
C PHE A 223 37.35 1.06 45.91
#